data_bdd9a5e22890c93454db12b17524680e
#
_entry.id   bdd9a5e22890c93454db12b17524680e
#
_cell.length_a   1.000
_cell.length_b   1.000
_cell.length_c   1.000
_cell.angle_alpha   90.00
_cell.angle_beta   90.00
_cell.angle_gamma   90.00
#
_symmetry.space_group_name_H-M   'P 1'
#
loop_
_entity.id
_entity.type
_entity.pdbx_description
1 polymer ?
#
loop_
_entity_poly.entity_id
_entity_poly.type
_entity_poly.pdbx_seq_one_letter_code
_entity_poly.pdbx_strand_id
1 'polypeptide(L)'
;MIPDRRGISFAELIVVLAMLGLIGSMIGSTMVRQQRFYRGATELLAVREDVRDAMELLSTDIRGLSSADTVRLMADSAIEFFASIGSSVVCQTVGASEVGLPPARSSGNTLSAFLAQPDTGDLAVFYQDSMGRAEGWERHRIVGLASRSLATSCPASYGFSDQSDLDAGRNGYLLGLATPLSAAVKPGTPVRFIRRGRYSLYRGADGEWYLGYRRCNALGASVCGAIQPLSGPYRAYSSNQRATGFLLEYFDSAGGRLDPASPPFALARVDITARSESSQRILVEGRAKAYSDSATISVALRNRTP
;
A
#
# COMPACT_ATOMS: atom_id res chain seq x y z
N MET A 1 -46.41 52.49 -40.13
CA MET A 1 -45.06 53.06 -39.88
C MET A 1 -44.05 51.97 -40.22
N ILE A 2 -43.35 52.10 -41.34
CA ILE A 2 -42.26 51.17 -41.73
C ILE A 2 -40.97 51.75 -41.10
N PRO A 3 -40.25 51.00 -40.28
CA PRO A 3 -39.01 51.50 -39.70
C PRO A 3 -38.00 51.70 -40.79
N ASP A 4 -37.42 52.89 -40.78
CA ASP A 4 -36.35 53.34 -41.68
C ASP A 4 -35.12 52.43 -41.53
N ARG A 5 -34.87 51.53 -42.52
CA ARG A 5 -33.72 50.63 -42.52
C ARG A 5 -32.48 51.44 -42.95
N ARG A 6 -31.80 52.02 -41.95
CA ARG A 6 -30.49 52.63 -42.19
C ARG A 6 -29.49 51.53 -42.47
N GLY A 7 -28.90 51.54 -43.66
CA GLY A 7 -27.82 50.66 -44.04
C GLY A 7 -26.56 50.93 -43.20
N ILE A 8 -25.83 49.88 -42.83
CA ILE A 8 -24.56 50.00 -42.10
C ILE A 8 -23.50 50.55 -43.05
N SER A 9 -22.80 51.60 -42.63
CA SER A 9 -21.69 52.18 -43.37
C SER A 9 -20.48 51.21 -43.38
N PHE A 10 -19.77 51.18 -44.51
CA PHE A 10 -18.53 50.37 -44.63
C PHE A 10 -17.51 50.72 -43.55
N ALA A 11 -17.41 51.99 -43.15
CA ALA A 11 -16.54 52.44 -42.06
C ALA A 11 -16.99 51.86 -40.69
N GLU A 12 -18.27 51.79 -40.39
CA GLU A 12 -18.78 51.16 -39.18
C GLU A 12 -18.45 49.66 -39.12
N LEU A 13 -18.55 48.98 -40.26
CA LEU A 13 -18.19 47.57 -40.34
C LEU A 13 -16.71 47.31 -40.01
N ILE A 14 -15.80 48.16 -40.57
CA ILE A 14 -14.35 48.05 -40.31
C ILE A 14 -14.06 48.28 -38.80
N VAL A 15 -14.68 49.28 -38.19
CA VAL A 15 -14.50 49.60 -36.76
C VAL A 15 -14.98 48.45 -35.89
N VAL A 16 -16.13 47.87 -36.19
CA VAL A 16 -16.66 46.72 -35.46
C VAL A 16 -15.75 45.52 -35.59
N LEU A 17 -15.25 45.19 -36.80
CA LEU A 17 -14.34 44.09 -37.00
C LEU A 17 -12.98 44.30 -36.29
N ALA A 18 -12.45 45.53 -36.27
CA ALA A 18 -11.24 45.86 -35.53
C ALA A 18 -11.42 45.69 -34.01
N MET A 19 -12.54 46.14 -33.45
CA MET A 19 -12.86 45.97 -32.04
C MET A 19 -13.08 44.50 -31.67
N LEU A 20 -13.81 43.73 -32.48
CA LEU A 20 -13.96 42.28 -32.29
C LEU A 20 -12.61 41.54 -32.35
N GLY A 21 -11.73 41.91 -33.24
CA GLY A 21 -10.37 41.34 -33.34
C GLY A 21 -9.55 41.66 -32.08
N LEU A 22 -9.61 42.87 -31.55
CA LEU A 22 -8.93 43.25 -30.30
C LEU A 22 -9.49 42.50 -29.10
N ILE A 23 -10.81 42.45 -28.94
CA ILE A 23 -11.45 41.69 -27.84
C ILE A 23 -11.14 40.19 -27.98
N GLY A 24 -11.27 39.66 -29.17
CA GLY A 24 -10.97 38.24 -29.43
C GLY A 24 -9.52 37.87 -29.09
N SER A 25 -8.55 38.75 -29.42
CA SER A 25 -7.13 38.53 -29.08
C SER A 25 -6.88 38.59 -27.57
N MET A 26 -7.53 39.48 -26.84
CA MET A 26 -7.46 39.54 -25.36
C MET A 26 -8.05 38.32 -24.70
N ILE A 27 -9.22 37.88 -25.13
CA ILE A 27 -9.86 36.65 -24.63
C ILE A 27 -8.98 35.44 -24.91
N GLY A 28 -8.48 35.29 -26.15
CA GLY A 28 -7.62 34.19 -26.54
C GLY A 28 -6.32 34.14 -25.72
N SER A 29 -5.68 35.30 -25.52
CA SER A 29 -4.44 35.38 -24.72
C SER A 29 -4.69 34.99 -23.23
N THR A 30 -5.82 35.43 -22.67
CA THR A 30 -6.21 35.10 -21.30
C THR A 30 -6.50 33.60 -21.16
N MET A 31 -7.21 33.02 -22.12
CA MET A 31 -7.52 31.61 -22.13
C MET A 31 -6.26 30.73 -22.20
N VAL A 32 -5.29 31.09 -23.05
CA VAL A 32 -4.00 30.40 -23.13
C VAL A 32 -3.22 30.49 -21.81
N ARG A 33 -3.23 31.68 -21.17
CA ARG A 33 -2.57 31.86 -19.85
C ARG A 33 -3.23 31.00 -18.79
N GLN A 34 -4.57 30.97 -18.73
CA GLN A 34 -5.32 30.12 -17.80
C GLN A 34 -5.01 28.63 -18.02
N GLN A 35 -5.02 28.16 -19.27
CA GLN A 35 -4.70 26.76 -19.57
C GLN A 35 -3.28 26.39 -19.12
N ARG A 36 -2.30 27.28 -19.34
CA ARG A 36 -0.92 27.04 -18.86
C ARG A 36 -0.84 27.01 -17.34
N PHE A 37 -1.57 27.89 -16.67
CA PHE A 37 -1.65 27.91 -15.21
C PHE A 37 -2.28 26.62 -14.65
N TYR A 38 -3.41 26.18 -15.20
CA TYR A 38 -4.06 24.95 -14.76
C TYR A 38 -3.17 23.73 -14.98
N ARG A 39 -2.54 23.62 -16.13
CA ARG A 39 -1.58 22.52 -16.38
C ARG A 39 -0.43 22.55 -15.38
N GLY A 40 0.16 23.72 -15.14
CA GLY A 40 1.24 23.84 -14.16
C GLY A 40 0.82 23.47 -12.74
N ALA A 41 -0.40 23.90 -12.33
CA ALA A 41 -0.95 23.55 -11.03
C ALA A 41 -1.21 22.03 -10.88
N THR A 42 -1.76 21.41 -11.91
CA THR A 42 -2.02 19.95 -11.92
C THR A 42 -0.71 19.16 -11.83
N GLU A 43 0.30 19.51 -12.59
CA GLU A 43 1.62 18.85 -12.53
C GLU A 43 2.27 19.00 -11.15
N LEU A 44 2.18 20.19 -10.55
CA LEU A 44 2.72 20.43 -9.20
C LEU A 44 2.01 19.60 -8.14
N LEU A 45 0.69 19.49 -8.23
CA LEU A 45 -0.10 18.67 -7.31
C LEU A 45 0.22 17.19 -7.49
N ALA A 46 0.32 16.69 -8.72
CA ALA A 46 0.67 15.31 -9.02
C ALA A 46 2.04 14.93 -8.43
N VAL A 47 3.07 15.75 -8.65
CA VAL A 47 4.41 15.51 -8.08
C VAL A 47 4.40 15.41 -6.55
N ARG A 48 3.60 16.26 -5.89
CA ARG A 48 3.46 16.21 -4.42
C ARG A 48 2.69 15.00 -3.93
N GLU A 49 1.66 14.62 -4.65
CA GLU A 49 0.85 13.44 -4.37
C GLU A 49 1.69 12.16 -4.48
N ASP A 50 2.43 11.99 -5.56
CA ASP A 50 3.36 10.86 -5.76
C ASP A 50 4.32 10.68 -4.58
N VAL A 51 4.98 11.79 -4.17
CA VAL A 51 5.92 11.76 -3.05
C VAL A 51 5.21 11.38 -1.75
N ARG A 52 4.02 11.90 -1.51
CA ARG A 52 3.22 11.60 -0.31
C ARG A 52 2.74 10.15 -0.28
N ASP A 53 2.27 9.64 -1.39
CA ASP A 53 1.75 8.28 -1.50
C ASP A 53 2.83 7.24 -1.19
N ALA A 54 4.05 7.42 -1.70
CA ALA A 54 5.18 6.55 -1.35
C ALA A 54 5.43 6.53 0.15
N MET A 55 5.39 7.70 0.80
CA MET A 55 5.62 7.82 2.24
C MET A 55 4.53 7.12 3.04
N GLU A 56 3.27 7.31 2.69
CA GLU A 56 2.12 6.79 3.43
C GLU A 56 2.00 5.27 3.30
N LEU A 57 2.04 4.76 2.07
CA LEU A 57 1.89 3.33 1.79
C LEU A 57 2.99 2.52 2.50
N LEU A 58 4.25 2.86 2.25
CA LEU A 58 5.34 2.06 2.77
C LEU A 58 5.54 2.23 4.28
N SER A 59 5.31 3.42 4.82
CA SER A 59 5.45 3.67 6.25
C SER A 59 4.45 2.88 7.08
N THR A 60 3.23 2.71 6.58
CA THR A 60 2.17 1.96 7.26
C THR A 60 2.55 0.49 7.38
N ASP A 61 3.02 -0.11 6.31
CA ASP A 61 3.40 -1.52 6.29
C ASP A 61 4.68 -1.77 7.12
N ILE A 62 5.68 -0.89 7.03
CA ILE A 62 6.91 -1.01 7.83
C ILE A 62 6.63 -0.85 9.32
N ARG A 63 5.74 0.07 9.73
CA ARG A 63 5.34 0.20 11.15
C ARG A 63 4.64 -1.04 11.68
N GLY A 64 3.93 -1.77 10.82
CA GLY A 64 3.28 -3.04 11.14
C GLY A 64 4.24 -4.20 11.33
N LEU A 65 5.51 -4.06 10.97
CA LEU A 65 6.51 -5.11 11.16
C LEU A 65 6.71 -5.41 12.65
N SER A 66 6.71 -6.67 12.99
CA SER A 66 7.06 -7.16 14.32
C SER A 66 8.45 -7.77 14.31
N SER A 67 9.07 -7.89 15.49
CA SER A 67 10.38 -8.54 15.64
C SER A 67 10.37 -10.02 15.19
N ALA A 68 9.19 -10.66 15.15
CA ALA A 68 8.99 -12.00 14.60
C ALA A 68 8.96 -12.02 13.07
N ASP A 69 8.75 -10.86 12.43
CA ASP A 69 8.64 -10.72 10.99
C ASP A 69 10.01 -10.36 10.44
N THR A 70 10.64 -11.30 9.76
CA THR A 70 11.95 -11.06 9.18
C THR A 70 11.84 -10.32 7.86
N VAL A 71 12.56 -9.20 7.75
CA VAL A 71 12.87 -8.58 6.45
C VAL A 71 13.75 -9.56 5.67
N ARG A 72 13.42 -9.77 4.39
CA ARG A 72 14.10 -10.75 3.52
C ARG A 72 15.05 -10.12 2.52
N LEU A 73 14.81 -8.88 2.17
CA LEU A 73 15.66 -8.11 1.27
C LEU A 73 15.73 -6.67 1.79
N MET A 74 16.93 -6.17 1.93
CA MET A 74 17.24 -4.76 2.18
C MET A 74 18.10 -4.26 1.03
N ALA A 75 17.54 -3.47 0.12
CA ALA A 75 18.28 -2.83 -0.95
C ALA A 75 17.93 -1.33 -0.97
N ASP A 76 18.73 -0.52 -1.60
CA ASP A 76 18.52 0.92 -1.68
C ASP A 76 17.24 1.33 -2.41
N SER A 77 16.75 0.46 -3.29
CA SER A 77 15.57 0.68 -4.14
C SER A 77 14.49 -0.39 -3.97
N ALA A 78 14.68 -1.31 -3.03
CA ALA A 78 13.72 -2.38 -2.76
C ALA A 78 13.80 -2.89 -1.32
N ILE A 79 12.63 -3.24 -0.78
CA ILE A 79 12.51 -3.94 0.50
C ILE A 79 11.53 -5.10 0.36
N GLU A 80 11.86 -6.25 0.96
CA GLU A 80 10.97 -7.41 1.01
C GLU A 80 10.81 -7.88 2.44
N PHE A 81 9.57 -8.04 2.87
CA PHE A 81 9.25 -8.42 4.24
C PHE A 81 7.89 -9.13 4.34
N PHE A 82 7.62 -9.67 5.53
CA PHE A 82 6.32 -10.19 5.88
C PHE A 82 5.48 -9.10 6.56
N ALA A 83 4.40 -8.68 5.91
CA ALA A 83 3.43 -7.74 6.48
C ALA A 83 2.29 -8.50 7.19
N SER A 84 1.86 -8.01 8.35
CA SER A 84 0.66 -8.51 9.00
C SER A 84 -0.57 -8.01 8.24
N ILE A 85 -1.38 -8.94 7.73
CA ILE A 85 -2.60 -8.63 6.97
C ILE A 85 -3.88 -8.88 7.77
N GLY A 86 -3.76 -9.41 8.98
CA GLY A 86 -4.91 -9.62 9.84
C GLY A 86 -4.62 -10.53 11.02
N SER A 87 -5.61 -10.66 11.88
CA SER A 87 -5.61 -11.55 13.03
C SER A 87 -6.99 -12.13 13.27
N SER A 88 -7.03 -13.27 13.94
CA SER A 88 -8.26 -13.93 14.36
C SER A 88 -7.98 -14.82 15.56
N VAL A 89 -8.99 -15.56 15.95
CA VAL A 89 -8.91 -16.62 16.97
C VAL A 89 -9.47 -17.91 16.37
N VAL A 90 -8.88 -19.04 16.74
CA VAL A 90 -9.40 -20.36 16.35
C VAL A 90 -10.68 -20.65 17.14
N CYS A 91 -11.80 -20.84 16.45
CA CYS A 91 -13.05 -21.30 17.08
C CYS A 91 -13.04 -22.79 17.35
N GLN A 92 -12.64 -23.55 16.34
CA GLN A 92 -12.55 -25.00 16.40
C GLN A 92 -11.52 -25.52 15.40
N THR A 93 -11.03 -26.71 15.65
CA THR A 93 -10.29 -27.51 14.66
C THR A 93 -11.28 -28.46 13.99
N VAL A 94 -11.43 -28.33 12.66
CA VAL A 94 -12.40 -29.15 11.89
C VAL A 94 -11.73 -30.42 11.40
N GLY A 95 -10.42 -30.41 11.26
CA GLY A 95 -9.59 -31.55 10.85
C GLY A 95 -8.13 -31.31 11.18
N ALA A 96 -7.25 -32.17 10.72
CA ALA A 96 -5.82 -32.05 10.99
C ALA A 96 -5.21 -30.75 10.40
N SER A 97 -5.78 -30.25 9.31
CA SER A 97 -5.26 -29.08 8.56
C SER A 97 -6.31 -28.00 8.32
N GLU A 98 -7.40 -28.02 9.08
CA GLU A 98 -8.49 -27.05 8.90
C GLU A 98 -8.95 -26.48 10.24
N VAL A 99 -9.13 -25.16 10.28
CA VAL A 99 -9.65 -24.45 11.45
C VAL A 99 -10.81 -23.52 11.08
N GLY A 100 -11.79 -23.48 11.96
CA GLY A 100 -12.86 -22.51 11.90
C GLY A 100 -12.46 -21.21 12.59
N LEU A 101 -12.83 -20.07 11.96
CA LEU A 101 -12.59 -18.73 12.46
C LEU A 101 -13.92 -17.98 12.57
N PRO A 102 -14.06 -17.06 13.55
CA PRO A 102 -15.25 -16.23 13.69
C PRO A 102 -15.42 -15.25 12.54
N PRO A 103 -16.60 -14.68 12.36
CA PRO A 103 -16.88 -13.71 11.33
C PRO A 103 -16.04 -12.43 11.52
N ALA A 104 -15.70 -11.74 10.43
CA ALA A 104 -15.03 -10.44 10.49
C ALA A 104 -15.97 -9.31 10.98
N ARG A 105 -17.28 -9.53 10.90
CA ARG A 105 -18.31 -8.64 11.45
C ARG A 105 -19.21 -9.48 12.36
N SER A 106 -19.22 -9.15 13.63
CA SER A 106 -20.03 -9.79 14.66
C SER A 106 -20.97 -8.78 15.30
N SER A 107 -22.08 -9.27 15.87
CA SER A 107 -23.01 -8.45 16.66
C SER A 107 -22.39 -8.04 18.00
N GLY A 108 -21.45 -8.84 18.51
CA GLY A 108 -20.65 -8.57 19.70
C GLY A 108 -19.24 -8.09 19.38
N ASN A 109 -18.27 -8.59 20.14
CA ASN A 109 -16.86 -8.26 19.93
C ASN A 109 -16.30 -8.90 18.65
N THR A 110 -15.68 -8.10 17.80
CA THR A 110 -15.03 -8.60 16.60
C THR A 110 -13.72 -9.28 16.96
N LEU A 111 -13.65 -10.59 16.74
CA LEU A 111 -12.46 -11.41 17.01
C LEU A 111 -11.60 -11.63 15.75
N SER A 112 -12.14 -11.36 14.57
CA SER A 112 -11.42 -11.39 13.29
C SER A 112 -11.30 -10.00 12.72
N ALA A 113 -10.07 -9.59 12.42
CA ALA A 113 -9.78 -8.31 11.77
C ALA A 113 -8.86 -8.55 10.57
N PHE A 114 -9.30 -8.19 9.38
CA PHE A 114 -8.52 -8.32 8.15
C PHE A 114 -8.30 -6.95 7.53
N LEU A 115 -7.04 -6.53 7.42
CA LEU A 115 -6.61 -5.40 6.58
C LEU A 115 -6.70 -5.80 5.10
N ALA A 116 -6.28 -7.04 4.82
CA ALA A 116 -6.51 -7.70 3.54
C ALA A 116 -6.92 -9.15 3.83
N GLN A 117 -7.88 -9.66 3.08
CA GLN A 117 -8.33 -11.04 3.25
C GLN A 117 -7.17 -12.00 3.01
N PRO A 118 -6.90 -12.94 3.96
CA PRO A 118 -5.91 -13.99 3.75
C PRO A 118 -6.27 -14.85 2.54
N ASP A 119 -5.27 -15.27 1.79
CA ASP A 119 -5.46 -16.02 0.55
C ASP A 119 -4.38 -17.11 0.41
N THR A 120 -4.58 -17.99 -0.57
CA THR A 120 -3.62 -19.05 -0.89
C THR A 120 -2.19 -18.52 -1.03
N GLY A 121 -1.27 -19.16 -0.33
CA GLY A 121 0.15 -18.76 -0.31
C GLY A 121 0.55 -17.81 0.80
N ASP A 122 -0.37 -17.18 1.51
CA ASP A 122 -0.09 -16.45 2.75
C ASP A 122 0.26 -17.43 3.90
N LEU A 123 0.71 -16.91 5.01
CA LEU A 123 0.97 -17.71 6.21
C LEU A 123 -0.06 -17.39 7.30
N ALA A 124 -0.54 -18.44 7.93
CA ALA A 124 -1.21 -18.41 9.22
C ALA A 124 -0.19 -18.78 10.32
N VAL A 125 -0.09 -17.93 11.33
CA VAL A 125 0.87 -18.07 12.44
C VAL A 125 0.08 -18.21 13.73
N PHE A 126 0.12 -19.41 14.30
CA PHE A 126 -0.63 -19.76 15.51
C PHE A 126 0.26 -19.65 16.73
N TYR A 127 -0.26 -19.04 17.79
CA TYR A 127 0.43 -18.99 19.07
C TYR A 127 0.33 -20.34 19.76
N GLN A 128 1.46 -20.88 20.20
CA GLN A 128 1.50 -22.12 20.98
C GLN A 128 1.71 -21.77 22.45
N ASP A 129 0.66 -21.95 23.24
CA ASP A 129 0.76 -21.96 24.70
C ASP A 129 0.96 -23.41 25.15
N SER A 130 2.20 -23.81 25.30
CA SER A 130 2.54 -25.15 25.80
C SER A 130 3.05 -25.02 27.21
N MET A 131 2.25 -25.47 28.17
CA MET A 131 2.65 -25.58 29.58
C MET A 131 4.02 -26.31 29.67
N GLY A 132 5.07 -25.61 30.09
CA GLY A 132 6.39 -26.16 30.34
C GLY A 132 7.35 -26.26 29.14
N ARG A 133 7.00 -25.73 27.98
CA ARG A 133 7.89 -25.52 26.84
C ARG A 133 7.96 -24.03 26.50
N ALA A 134 9.02 -23.61 25.83
CA ALA A 134 9.14 -22.24 25.35
C ALA A 134 7.94 -21.87 24.49
N GLU A 135 7.29 -20.74 24.81
CA GLU A 135 6.26 -20.14 23.97
C GLU A 135 6.77 -20.03 22.53
N GLY A 136 5.95 -20.38 21.58
CA GLY A 136 6.34 -20.45 20.18
C GLY A 136 5.22 -20.05 19.24
N TRP A 137 5.64 -19.81 17.99
CA TRP A 137 4.71 -19.54 16.91
C TRP A 137 4.83 -20.62 15.84
N GLU A 138 3.74 -21.35 15.61
CA GLU A 138 3.62 -22.35 14.55
C GLU A 138 3.18 -21.68 13.24
N ARG A 139 3.90 -21.96 12.13
CA ARG A 139 3.66 -21.31 10.85
C ARG A 139 3.16 -22.30 9.83
N HIS A 140 2.01 -22.02 9.22
CA HIS A 140 1.42 -22.83 8.17
C HIS A 140 1.09 -22.01 6.94
N ARG A 141 1.38 -22.56 5.76
CA ARG A 141 0.95 -21.96 4.50
C ARG A 141 -0.55 -22.17 4.32
N ILE A 142 -1.25 -21.10 4.00
CA ILE A 142 -2.68 -21.12 3.67
C ILE A 142 -2.86 -21.73 2.28
N VAL A 143 -3.77 -22.69 2.16
CA VAL A 143 -4.20 -23.28 0.89
C VAL A 143 -5.58 -22.79 0.47
N GLY A 144 -6.34 -22.19 1.39
CA GLY A 144 -7.61 -21.56 1.09
C GLY A 144 -8.27 -20.97 2.33
N LEU A 145 -9.14 -19.99 2.10
CA LEU A 145 -10.04 -19.41 3.09
C LEU A 145 -11.44 -19.38 2.48
N ALA A 146 -12.32 -20.21 2.98
CA ALA A 146 -13.69 -20.31 2.49
C ALA A 146 -14.67 -19.69 3.49
N SER A 147 -15.62 -18.90 3.01
CA SER A 147 -16.77 -18.48 3.80
C SER A 147 -17.71 -19.69 4.01
N ARG A 148 -18.08 -19.95 5.24
CA ARG A 148 -18.94 -21.08 5.64
C ARG A 148 -19.96 -20.63 6.68
N SER A 149 -21.08 -21.36 6.75
CA SER A 149 -22.04 -21.13 7.81
C SER A 149 -21.35 -21.13 9.18
N LEU A 150 -21.73 -20.20 10.01
CA LEU A 150 -21.17 -20.03 11.35
C LEU A 150 -21.38 -21.28 12.21
N ALA A 151 -22.51 -21.98 12.06
CA ALA A 151 -22.77 -23.23 12.73
C ALA A 151 -21.72 -24.31 12.41
N THR A 152 -21.10 -24.28 11.24
CA THR A 152 -20.06 -25.23 10.82
C THR A 152 -18.66 -24.74 11.14
N SER A 153 -18.39 -23.43 10.97
CA SER A 153 -17.04 -22.87 11.12
C SER A 153 -16.72 -22.43 12.54
N CYS A 154 -17.73 -21.94 13.29
CA CYS A 154 -17.53 -21.38 14.61
C CYS A 154 -18.81 -21.51 15.45
N PRO A 155 -19.19 -22.73 15.89
CA PRO A 155 -20.42 -22.92 16.64
C PRO A 155 -20.38 -22.17 17.97
N ALA A 156 -21.56 -21.71 18.44
CA ALA A 156 -21.70 -20.92 19.68
C ALA A 156 -21.22 -21.67 20.92
N SER A 157 -21.23 -23.03 20.90
CA SER A 157 -20.75 -23.86 21.99
C SER A 157 -19.31 -23.62 22.43
N TYR A 158 -18.48 -23.00 21.55
CA TYR A 158 -17.12 -22.65 21.88
C TYR A 158 -16.94 -21.23 22.42
N GLY A 159 -18.01 -20.40 22.42
CA GLY A 159 -18.00 -19.05 23.00
C GLY A 159 -17.31 -17.99 22.17
N PHE A 160 -16.98 -18.26 20.89
CA PHE A 160 -16.33 -17.30 19.98
C PHE A 160 -17.28 -16.73 18.93
N SER A 161 -18.55 -17.09 18.97
CA SER A 161 -19.61 -16.53 18.16
C SER A 161 -20.82 -16.23 19.02
N ASP A 162 -21.59 -15.21 18.67
CA ASP A 162 -22.81 -14.83 19.33
C ASP A 162 -23.99 -15.60 18.72
N GLN A 163 -24.98 -15.98 19.57
CA GLN A 163 -26.20 -16.66 19.11
C GLN A 163 -26.96 -15.79 18.11
N SER A 164 -26.97 -14.47 18.28
CA SER A 164 -27.59 -13.53 17.35
C SER A 164 -26.96 -13.56 15.96
N ASP A 165 -25.66 -13.86 15.84
CA ASP A 165 -24.98 -14.01 14.56
C ASP A 165 -25.35 -15.34 13.87
N LEU A 166 -25.57 -16.41 14.65
CA LEU A 166 -26.08 -17.67 14.12
C LEU A 166 -27.53 -17.52 13.63
N ASP A 167 -28.37 -16.86 14.40
CA ASP A 167 -29.77 -16.62 14.04
C ASP A 167 -29.90 -15.69 12.82
N ALA A 168 -28.97 -14.76 12.68
CA ALA A 168 -28.86 -13.91 11.49
C ALA A 168 -28.26 -14.61 10.27
N GLY A 169 -27.89 -15.89 10.36
CA GLY A 169 -27.31 -16.65 9.26
C GLY A 169 -25.93 -16.14 8.81
N ARG A 170 -25.17 -15.50 9.70
CA ARG A 170 -23.85 -14.99 9.37
C ARG A 170 -22.89 -16.13 9.05
N ASN A 171 -21.90 -15.82 8.21
CA ASN A 171 -20.82 -16.74 7.84
C ASN A 171 -19.56 -16.44 8.67
N GLY A 172 -18.94 -17.50 9.15
CA GLY A 172 -17.54 -17.49 9.56
C GLY A 172 -16.63 -17.92 8.44
N TYR A 173 -15.43 -18.32 8.78
CA TYR A 173 -14.44 -18.77 7.81
C TYR A 173 -13.91 -20.15 8.16
N LEU A 174 -13.64 -20.93 7.12
CA LEU A 174 -12.89 -22.18 7.21
C LEU A 174 -11.53 -21.95 6.55
N LEU A 175 -10.46 -22.05 7.34
CA LEU A 175 -9.09 -21.85 6.91
C LEU A 175 -8.44 -23.21 6.67
N GLY A 176 -8.06 -23.48 5.42
CA GLY A 176 -7.30 -24.66 5.03
C GLY A 176 -5.79 -24.39 5.04
N LEU A 177 -5.03 -25.33 5.59
CA LEU A 177 -3.58 -25.26 5.77
C LEU A 177 -2.86 -26.37 5.00
N ALA A 178 -1.66 -26.09 4.54
CA ALA A 178 -0.86 -27.04 3.75
C ALA A 178 -0.28 -28.19 4.58
N THR A 179 -0.18 -28.02 5.90
CA THR A 179 0.38 -29.02 6.83
C THR A 179 -0.51 -29.17 8.03
N PRO A 180 -0.54 -30.34 8.68
CA PRO A 180 -1.30 -30.57 9.90
C PRO A 180 -0.87 -29.65 11.04
N LEU A 181 -1.82 -29.25 11.83
CA LEU A 181 -1.63 -28.46 13.05
C LEU A 181 -1.12 -29.36 14.20
N SER A 182 -0.33 -28.77 15.08
CA SER A 182 0.03 -29.44 16.31
C SER A 182 -1.17 -29.54 17.27
N ALA A 183 -1.13 -30.46 18.22
CA ALA A 183 -2.13 -30.60 19.25
C ALA A 183 -2.20 -29.39 20.22
N ALA A 184 -1.23 -28.47 20.15
CA ALA A 184 -1.22 -27.25 20.94
C ALA A 184 -2.22 -26.20 20.43
N VAL A 185 -2.61 -26.28 19.15
CA VAL A 185 -3.62 -25.38 18.58
C VAL A 185 -5.02 -25.87 18.99
N LYS A 186 -5.69 -25.08 19.80
CA LYS A 186 -7.00 -25.39 20.39
C LYS A 186 -7.97 -24.22 20.12
N PRO A 187 -9.29 -24.40 20.36
CA PRO A 187 -10.22 -23.29 20.43
C PRO A 187 -9.68 -22.19 21.39
N GLY A 188 -9.70 -20.94 20.95
CA GLY A 188 -9.11 -19.81 21.66
C GLY A 188 -7.68 -19.44 21.25
N THR A 189 -6.99 -20.29 20.49
CA THR A 189 -5.64 -19.98 20.01
C THR A 189 -5.65 -18.75 19.11
N PRO A 190 -4.86 -17.69 19.41
CA PRO A 190 -4.69 -16.56 18.53
C PRO A 190 -3.97 -16.97 17.23
N VAL A 191 -4.43 -16.42 16.11
CA VAL A 191 -3.80 -16.60 14.80
C VAL A 191 -3.54 -15.23 14.16
N ARG A 192 -2.36 -15.07 13.59
CA ARG A 192 -1.99 -13.92 12.76
C ARG A 192 -1.86 -14.38 11.32
N PHE A 193 -2.24 -13.50 10.42
CA PHE A 193 -2.09 -13.71 8.97
C PHE A 193 -1.00 -12.77 8.46
N ILE A 194 -0.02 -13.34 7.79
CA ILE A 194 1.11 -12.59 7.26
C ILE A 194 1.30 -12.89 5.78
N ARG A 195 1.62 -11.85 5.03
CA ARG A 195 1.87 -11.88 3.58
C ARG A 195 3.27 -11.41 3.29
N ARG A 196 4.00 -12.18 2.46
CA ARG A 196 5.30 -11.77 1.97
C ARG A 196 5.12 -10.86 0.76
N GLY A 197 5.64 -9.66 0.86
CA GLY A 197 5.57 -8.64 -0.18
C GLY A 197 6.91 -7.98 -0.43
N ARG A 198 7.12 -7.55 -1.67
CA ARG A 198 8.27 -6.76 -2.08
C ARG A 198 7.81 -5.44 -2.66
N TYR A 199 8.30 -4.37 -2.09
CA TYR A 199 8.24 -3.03 -2.65
C TYR A 199 9.54 -2.76 -3.41
N SER A 200 9.46 -2.20 -4.60
CA SER A 200 10.64 -1.89 -5.40
C SER A 200 10.38 -0.76 -6.38
N LEU A 201 11.38 0.08 -6.57
CA LEU A 201 11.41 0.98 -7.72
C LEU A 201 11.63 0.15 -8.99
N TYR A 202 10.84 0.40 -10.02
CA TYR A 202 10.95 -0.29 -11.31
C TYR A 202 10.65 0.65 -12.47
N ARG A 203 11.13 0.29 -13.65
CA ARG A 203 10.84 1.02 -14.88
C ARG A 203 9.62 0.43 -15.56
N GLY A 204 8.62 1.26 -15.82
CA GLY A 204 7.41 0.89 -16.55
C GLY A 204 7.65 0.68 -18.05
N ALA A 205 6.64 0.18 -18.76
CA ALA A 205 6.71 0.01 -20.20
C ALA A 205 6.75 1.34 -20.97
N ASP A 206 6.26 2.41 -20.38
CA ASP A 206 6.32 3.79 -20.84
C ASP A 206 7.70 4.44 -20.69
N GLY A 207 8.63 3.76 -19.99
CA GLY A 207 9.98 4.23 -19.72
C GLY A 207 10.14 5.03 -18.45
N GLU A 208 9.03 5.35 -17.75
CA GLU A 208 9.01 6.06 -16.48
C GLU A 208 9.23 5.11 -15.30
N TRP A 209 9.57 5.68 -14.13
CA TRP A 209 9.91 4.93 -12.94
C TRP A 209 8.80 5.01 -11.89
N TYR A 210 8.39 3.85 -11.37
CA TYR A 210 7.29 3.70 -10.42
C TYR A 210 7.71 2.93 -9.19
N LEU A 211 7.10 3.23 -8.06
CA LEU A 211 7.08 2.34 -6.92
C LEU A 211 6.03 1.25 -7.19
N GLY A 212 6.44 0.00 -7.10
CA GLY A 212 5.55 -1.12 -7.31
C GLY A 212 5.62 -2.14 -6.18
N TYR A 213 4.56 -2.92 -6.07
CA TYR A 213 4.40 -4.01 -5.13
C TYR A 213 4.32 -5.33 -5.86
N ARG A 214 4.95 -6.36 -5.29
CA ARG A 214 4.81 -7.76 -5.72
C ARG A 214 4.49 -8.61 -4.52
N ARG A 215 3.47 -9.44 -4.65
CA ARG A 215 3.25 -10.53 -3.71
C ARG A 215 4.24 -11.64 -3.99
N CYS A 216 4.92 -12.13 -2.96
CA CYS A 216 5.90 -13.20 -3.07
C CYS A 216 5.40 -14.46 -2.36
N ASN A 217 5.93 -15.63 -2.73
CA ASN A 217 5.63 -16.86 -2.04
C ASN A 217 6.13 -16.80 -0.59
N ALA A 218 5.32 -17.27 0.35
CA ALA A 218 5.62 -17.14 1.77
C ALA A 218 6.80 -18.01 2.23
N LEU A 219 7.03 -19.16 1.60
CA LEU A 219 8.07 -20.12 1.95
C LEU A 219 9.02 -20.38 0.79
N GLY A 220 10.28 -20.67 1.10
CA GLY A 220 11.31 -20.99 0.13
C GLY A 220 11.97 -19.78 -0.51
N ALA A 221 12.56 -19.99 -1.70
CA ALA A 221 13.18 -18.92 -2.48
C ALA A 221 12.18 -17.83 -2.84
N SER A 222 12.66 -16.58 -2.95
CA SER A 222 11.78 -15.45 -3.28
C SER A 222 11.33 -15.52 -4.74
N VAL A 223 10.18 -16.14 -4.96
CA VAL A 223 9.46 -16.07 -6.23
C VAL A 223 8.29 -15.12 -6.06
N CYS A 224 8.33 -14.02 -6.79
CA CYS A 224 7.29 -12.98 -6.70
C CYS A 224 6.47 -12.96 -7.98
N GLY A 225 5.20 -12.62 -7.85
CA GLY A 225 4.27 -12.42 -8.96
C GLY A 225 4.55 -11.17 -9.79
N ALA A 226 3.60 -10.83 -10.66
CA ALA A 226 3.67 -9.60 -11.44
C ALA A 226 3.73 -8.37 -10.54
N ILE A 227 4.43 -7.33 -11.03
CA ILE A 227 4.51 -6.07 -10.32
C ILE A 227 3.21 -5.29 -10.52
N GLN A 228 2.70 -4.73 -9.44
CA GLN A 228 1.54 -3.83 -9.44
C GLN A 228 2.06 -2.42 -9.18
N PRO A 229 1.81 -1.45 -10.07
CA PRO A 229 2.17 -0.07 -9.83
C PRO A 229 1.37 0.48 -8.66
N LEU A 230 2.03 1.20 -7.76
CA LEU A 230 1.40 1.83 -6.60
C LEU A 230 1.35 3.35 -6.75
N SER A 231 2.49 3.96 -7.08
CA SER A 231 2.61 5.41 -7.19
C SER A 231 3.77 5.80 -8.10
N GLY A 232 3.82 7.05 -8.52
CA GLY A 232 4.81 7.63 -9.43
C GLY A 232 4.16 8.37 -10.60
N PRO A 233 4.95 8.97 -11.49
CA PRO A 233 6.36 8.64 -11.74
C PRO A 233 7.36 9.31 -10.79
N TYR A 234 8.44 8.59 -10.53
CA TYR A 234 9.59 9.09 -9.77
C TYR A 234 10.77 9.37 -10.69
N ARG A 235 11.79 10.04 -10.17
CA ARG A 235 13.06 10.14 -10.89
C ARG A 235 13.65 8.75 -11.14
N ALA A 236 14.43 8.66 -12.21
CA ALA A 236 15.12 7.42 -12.56
C ALA A 236 16.00 6.90 -11.40
N TYR A 237 16.17 5.59 -11.33
CA TYR A 237 17.16 4.99 -10.44
C TYR A 237 18.57 5.49 -10.79
N SER A 238 19.33 5.82 -9.78
CA SER A 238 20.73 6.21 -9.89
C SER A 238 21.53 5.61 -8.74
N SER A 239 22.72 5.11 -9.03
CA SER A 239 23.70 4.69 -8.01
C SER A 239 24.14 5.87 -7.12
N ASN A 240 24.01 7.11 -7.60
CA ASN A 240 24.11 8.30 -6.79
C ASN A 240 22.80 8.45 -5.98
N GLN A 241 22.84 8.09 -4.69
CA GLN A 241 21.71 8.11 -3.78
C GLN A 241 21.01 9.48 -3.66
N ARG A 242 21.72 10.57 -3.93
CA ARG A 242 21.13 11.92 -3.96
C ARG A 242 20.29 12.21 -5.20
N ALA A 243 20.49 11.45 -6.26
CA ALA A 243 19.84 11.65 -7.56
C ALA A 243 18.69 10.66 -7.80
N THR A 244 18.70 9.50 -7.15
CA THR A 244 17.68 8.46 -7.33
C THR A 244 16.30 8.91 -6.87
N GLY A 245 15.26 8.48 -7.59
CA GLY A 245 13.87 8.86 -7.32
C GLY A 245 13.30 8.23 -6.06
N PHE A 246 13.79 7.05 -5.69
CA PHE A 246 13.37 6.35 -4.49
C PHE A 246 14.58 5.74 -3.81
N LEU A 247 14.71 5.95 -2.49
CA LEU A 247 15.83 5.49 -1.70
C LEU A 247 15.35 4.95 -0.36
N LEU A 248 15.85 3.80 0.02
CA LEU A 248 15.69 3.19 1.32
C LEU A 248 17.05 3.11 2.03
N GLU A 249 17.10 3.59 3.26
CA GLU A 249 18.26 3.48 4.13
C GLU A 249 17.86 2.79 5.42
N TYR A 250 18.69 1.86 5.89
CA TYR A 250 18.37 0.97 6.98
C TYR A 250 19.29 1.25 8.17
N PHE A 251 18.75 1.24 9.38
CA PHE A 251 19.49 1.58 10.59
C PHE A 251 19.18 0.60 11.71
N ASP A 252 20.18 0.34 12.54
CA ASP A 252 20.04 -0.41 13.78
C ASP A 252 19.51 0.47 14.93
N SER A 253 19.40 -0.09 16.13
CA SER A 253 18.90 0.64 17.33
C SER A 253 19.88 1.69 17.85
N ALA A 254 21.15 1.56 17.53
CA ALA A 254 22.18 2.55 17.89
C ALA A 254 22.27 3.69 16.86
N GLY A 255 21.53 3.60 15.75
CA GLY A 255 21.58 4.55 14.64
C GLY A 255 22.69 4.25 13.63
N GLY A 256 23.34 3.10 13.73
CA GLY A 256 24.32 2.63 12.75
C GLY A 256 23.62 2.23 11.46
N ARG A 257 24.19 2.61 10.33
CA ARG A 257 23.66 2.22 9.01
C ARG A 257 23.92 0.73 8.75
N LEU A 258 22.88 0.04 8.31
CA LEU A 258 22.94 -1.35 7.93
C LEU A 258 23.14 -1.49 6.42
N ASP A 259 24.00 -2.42 6.04
CA ASP A 259 24.21 -2.83 4.66
C ASP A 259 23.21 -3.94 4.25
N PRO A 260 23.00 -4.18 2.94
CA PRO A 260 22.12 -5.26 2.47
C PRO A 260 22.46 -6.65 3.00
N ALA A 261 23.73 -6.88 3.37
CA ALA A 261 24.22 -8.14 3.94
C ALA A 261 24.07 -8.21 5.48
N SER A 262 23.64 -7.12 6.12
CA SER A 262 23.47 -7.07 7.58
C SER A 262 22.34 -8.00 8.02
N PRO A 263 22.41 -8.55 9.26
CA PRO A 263 21.35 -9.41 9.77
C PRO A 263 20.02 -8.64 9.84
N PRO A 264 18.93 -9.16 9.23
CA PRO A 264 17.64 -8.44 9.20
C PRO A 264 17.04 -8.14 10.57
N PHE A 265 17.34 -8.95 11.58
CA PHE A 265 16.87 -8.71 12.95
C PHE A 265 17.56 -7.49 13.62
N ALA A 266 18.67 -6.98 13.06
CA ALA A 266 19.30 -5.75 13.52
C ALA A 266 18.51 -4.50 13.11
N LEU A 267 17.61 -4.59 12.13
CA LEU A 267 16.84 -3.46 11.61
C LEU A 267 15.94 -2.83 12.69
N ALA A 268 16.07 -1.53 12.90
CA ALA A 268 15.28 -0.74 13.85
C ALA A 268 14.49 0.37 13.19
N ARG A 269 15.06 0.97 12.15
CA ARG A 269 14.52 2.12 11.48
C ARG A 269 14.81 2.02 9.98
N VAL A 270 13.84 2.45 9.19
CA VAL A 270 13.99 2.63 7.75
C VAL A 270 13.72 4.09 7.41
N ASP A 271 14.67 4.74 6.78
CA ASP A 271 14.47 6.06 6.20
C ASP A 271 14.08 5.90 4.73
N ILE A 272 12.94 6.48 4.38
CA ILE A 272 12.36 6.41 3.04
C ILE A 272 12.47 7.78 2.43
N THR A 273 13.13 7.89 1.28
CA THR A 273 13.20 9.14 0.51
C THR A 273 12.55 8.92 -0.85
N ALA A 274 11.57 9.75 -1.20
CA ALA A 274 10.98 9.78 -2.54
C ALA A 274 11.24 11.14 -3.20
N ARG A 275 11.52 11.11 -4.50
CA ARG A 275 11.74 12.31 -5.34
C ARG A 275 11.01 12.13 -6.65
N SER A 276 10.04 13.00 -6.88
CA SER A 276 9.28 13.06 -8.13
C SER A 276 9.61 14.34 -8.90
N GLU A 277 9.38 14.32 -10.20
CA GLU A 277 9.63 15.43 -11.10
C GLU A 277 8.49 15.54 -12.11
N SER A 278 8.04 16.76 -12.41
CA SER A 278 6.96 16.98 -13.37
C SER A 278 7.34 16.49 -14.76
N SER A 279 6.41 15.83 -15.43
CA SER A 279 6.58 15.31 -16.79
C SER A 279 6.77 16.46 -17.81
N GLN A 280 6.24 17.63 -17.51
CA GLN A 280 6.33 18.81 -18.36
C GLN A 280 7.05 19.95 -17.65
N ARG A 281 7.72 20.80 -18.45
CA ARG A 281 8.28 22.04 -17.94
C ARG A 281 7.15 23.01 -17.62
N ILE A 282 7.08 23.44 -16.38
CA ILE A 282 6.12 24.42 -15.89
C ILE A 282 6.83 25.75 -15.59
N LEU A 283 6.06 26.84 -15.62
CA LEU A 283 6.59 28.15 -15.25
C LEU A 283 6.71 28.24 -13.71
N VAL A 284 7.94 28.16 -13.22
CA VAL A 284 8.27 28.36 -11.81
C VAL A 284 9.16 29.60 -11.74
N GLU A 285 8.76 30.60 -10.98
CA GLU A 285 9.49 31.87 -10.83
C GLU A 285 9.83 32.55 -12.19
N GLY A 286 8.90 32.48 -13.15
CA GLY A 286 9.09 33.09 -14.48
C GLY A 286 9.98 32.31 -15.44
N ARG A 287 10.48 31.12 -15.07
CA ARG A 287 11.31 30.26 -15.92
C ARG A 287 10.62 28.92 -16.16
N ALA A 288 10.68 28.45 -17.41
CA ALA A 288 10.19 27.12 -17.77
C ALA A 288 11.21 26.06 -17.33
N LYS A 289 10.94 25.39 -16.21
CA LYS A 289 11.78 24.29 -15.68
C LYS A 289 10.91 23.11 -15.25
N ALA A 290 11.49 21.92 -15.20
CA ALA A 290 10.86 20.80 -14.53
C ALA A 290 10.74 21.14 -13.03
N TYR A 291 9.57 20.94 -12.47
CA TYR A 291 9.36 21.06 -11.03
C TYR A 291 9.72 19.73 -10.38
N SER A 292 10.44 19.78 -9.28
CA SER A 292 10.75 18.58 -8.52
C SER A 292 10.43 18.79 -7.05
N ASP A 293 9.92 17.75 -6.43
CA ASP A 293 9.69 17.69 -4.98
C ASP A 293 10.33 16.45 -4.39
N SER A 294 10.65 16.51 -3.12
CA SER A 294 11.24 15.40 -2.40
C SER A 294 10.85 15.43 -0.93
N ALA A 295 10.59 14.27 -0.38
CA ALA A 295 10.39 14.11 1.06
C ALA A 295 11.18 12.91 1.58
N THR A 296 11.50 12.95 2.85
CA THR A 296 12.11 11.85 3.59
C THR A 296 11.33 11.64 4.88
N ILE A 297 11.01 10.39 5.18
CA ILE A 297 10.39 9.99 6.43
C ILE A 297 11.21 8.90 7.11
N SER A 298 11.34 8.99 8.42
CA SER A 298 11.96 7.95 9.24
C SER A 298 10.89 7.09 9.89
N VAL A 299 10.92 5.80 9.65
CA VAL A 299 9.95 4.84 10.17
C VAL A 299 10.63 3.88 11.11
N ALA A 300 10.29 3.96 12.40
CA ALA A 300 10.76 3.02 13.41
C ALA A 300 9.86 1.78 13.45
N LEU A 301 10.44 0.60 13.62
CA LEU A 301 9.72 -0.66 13.82
C LEU A 301 9.18 -0.71 15.26
N ARG A 302 7.87 -1.03 15.42
CA ARG A 302 7.18 -0.92 16.71
C ARG A 302 7.56 -1.97 17.74
N ASN A 303 7.86 -3.18 17.34
CA ASN A 303 7.97 -4.32 18.25
C ASN A 303 9.39 -4.88 18.25
N ARG A 304 10.33 -4.09 18.75
CA ARG A 304 11.63 -4.61 19.11
C ARG A 304 11.62 -5.02 20.58
N THR A 305 11.86 -6.30 20.82
CA THR A 305 12.46 -6.70 22.11
C THR A 305 13.86 -6.11 22.18
N PRO A 306 14.21 -5.44 23.28
CA PRO A 306 15.54 -4.90 23.48
C PRO A 306 16.61 -5.99 23.42
#